data_1927d3e6cf8082ca45051300b742f829
#
_entry.id   1927d3e6cf8082ca45051300b742f829
#
_cell.length_a   1.000
_cell.length_b   1.000
_cell.length_c   1.000
_cell.angle_alpha   90.00
_cell.angle_beta   90.00
_cell.angle_gamma   90.00
#
_symmetry.space_group_name_H-M   'P 1'
#
loop_
_entity.id
_entity.type
_entity.pdbx_description
1 polymer ?
#
loop_
_entity_poly.entity_id
_entity_poly.type
_entity_poly.pdbx_seq_one_letter_code
_entity_poly.pdbx_strand_id
1 'polypeptide(L)'
;MIATTLTTNLAILALAGYLGFVVISKIPNTLHTPLMSGTNAIHGIVLLGALVLLGYEAAGFHTGPGLDGFSKALLTIAVAFGTINIVGGFLVTDRMLEMFKRKPDAKEQAKEDGKR
;
A
#
# COMPACT_ATOMS: atom_id res chain seq x y z
N MET A 1 1.33 -33.45 -11.22
CA MET A 1 0.56 -32.39 -10.56
C MET A 1 1.44 -31.24 -10.08
N ILE A 2 2.45 -31.44 -9.21
CA ILE A 2 3.30 -30.34 -8.68
C ILE A 2 4.02 -29.57 -9.79
N ALA A 3 4.61 -30.25 -10.77
CA ALA A 3 5.32 -29.61 -11.89
C ALA A 3 4.40 -28.72 -12.73
N THR A 4 3.18 -29.16 -13.00
CA THR A 4 2.18 -28.38 -13.77
C THR A 4 1.76 -27.11 -12.99
N THR A 5 1.53 -27.23 -11.69
CA THR A 5 1.19 -26.11 -10.82
C THR A 5 2.33 -25.10 -10.74
N LEU A 6 3.57 -25.57 -10.59
CA LEU A 6 4.76 -24.73 -10.57
C LEU A 6 4.94 -23.96 -11.88
N THR A 7 4.82 -24.66 -13.02
CA THR A 7 4.92 -24.02 -14.34
C THR A 7 3.84 -22.95 -14.54
N THR A 8 2.61 -23.25 -14.16
CA THR A 8 1.50 -22.29 -14.23
C THR A 8 1.76 -21.06 -13.37
N ASN A 9 2.20 -21.27 -12.13
CA ASN A 9 2.51 -20.15 -11.21
C ASN A 9 3.66 -19.29 -11.72
N LEU A 10 4.70 -19.89 -12.30
CA LEU A 10 5.80 -19.16 -12.92
C LEU A 10 5.35 -18.37 -14.15
N ALA A 11 4.49 -18.95 -14.99
CA ALA A 11 3.93 -18.26 -16.15
C ALA A 11 3.07 -17.06 -15.72
N ILE A 12 2.22 -17.23 -14.71
CA ILE A 12 1.42 -16.12 -14.15
C ILE A 12 2.32 -15.03 -13.58
N LEU A 13 3.36 -15.39 -12.83
CA LEU A 13 4.32 -14.44 -12.27
C LEU A 13 5.03 -13.64 -13.37
N ALA A 14 5.51 -14.30 -14.42
CA ALA A 14 6.17 -13.65 -15.55
C ALA A 14 5.24 -12.69 -16.30
N LEU A 15 4.01 -13.13 -16.59
CA LEU A 15 2.99 -12.31 -17.25
C LEU A 15 2.57 -11.11 -16.38
N ALA A 16 2.36 -11.32 -15.09
CA ALA A 16 2.01 -10.27 -14.15
C ALA A 16 3.13 -9.23 -14.02
N GLY A 17 4.39 -9.66 -13.94
CA GLY A 17 5.55 -8.78 -13.90
C GLY A 17 5.70 -7.95 -15.18
N TYR A 18 5.55 -8.60 -16.34
CA TYR A 18 5.59 -7.90 -17.63
C TYR A 18 4.45 -6.88 -17.78
N LEU A 19 3.23 -7.29 -17.45
CA LEU A 19 2.06 -6.41 -17.50
C LEU A 19 2.22 -5.21 -16.55
N GLY A 20 2.66 -5.46 -15.32
CA GLY A 20 2.92 -4.41 -14.32
C GLY A 20 3.95 -3.40 -14.81
N PHE A 21 5.06 -3.86 -15.40
CA PHE A 21 6.08 -3.00 -15.98
C PHE A 21 5.52 -2.14 -17.13
N VAL A 22 4.81 -2.75 -18.08
CA VAL A 22 4.23 -2.04 -19.23
C VAL A 22 3.22 -0.99 -18.77
N VAL A 23 2.34 -1.33 -17.83
CA VAL A 23 1.34 -0.40 -17.28
C VAL A 23 2.03 0.80 -16.64
N ILE A 24 2.99 0.58 -15.74
CA ILE A 24 3.69 1.67 -15.04
C ILE A 24 4.49 2.54 -16.02
N SER A 25 5.13 1.95 -17.03
CA SER A 25 5.91 2.70 -18.02
C SER A 25 5.07 3.61 -18.91
N LYS A 26 3.77 3.37 -19.03
CA LYS A 26 2.83 4.18 -19.82
C LYS A 26 2.12 5.26 -19.01
N ILE A 27 2.27 5.27 -17.70
CA ILE A 27 1.61 6.25 -16.83
C ILE A 27 2.42 7.56 -16.86
N PRO A 28 1.77 8.73 -17.06
CA PRO A 28 2.42 10.04 -16.96
C PRO A 28 3.01 10.27 -15.55
N ASN A 29 4.14 10.98 -15.48
CA ASN A 29 4.83 11.25 -14.20
C ASN A 29 3.92 11.93 -13.15
N THR A 30 2.97 12.75 -13.60
CA THR A 30 2.00 13.43 -12.72
C THR A 30 1.06 12.46 -11.99
N LEU A 31 0.84 11.25 -12.52
CA LEU A 31 -0.03 10.23 -11.95
C LEU A 31 0.72 9.20 -11.09
N HIS A 32 2.07 9.23 -11.05
CA HIS A 32 2.85 8.30 -10.25
C HIS A 32 2.57 8.44 -8.75
N THR A 33 2.48 9.66 -8.23
CA THR A 33 2.19 9.90 -6.81
C THR A 33 0.78 9.44 -6.40
N PRO A 34 -0.31 9.72 -7.15
CA PRO A 34 -1.63 9.13 -6.91
C PRO A 34 -1.64 7.60 -6.97
N LEU A 35 -0.87 7.00 -7.90
CA LEU A 35 -0.75 5.55 -8.01
C LEU A 35 -0.08 4.95 -6.77
N MET A 36 0.98 5.57 -6.24
CA MET A 36 1.64 5.15 -5.00
C MET A 36 0.67 5.21 -3.82
N SER A 37 -0.16 6.23 -3.73
CA SER A 37 -1.21 6.34 -2.70
C SER A 37 -2.23 5.20 -2.83
N GLY A 38 -2.64 4.84 -4.05
CA GLY A 38 -3.55 3.72 -4.31
C GLY A 38 -2.95 2.37 -3.88
N THR A 39 -1.66 2.13 -4.13
CA THR A 39 -1.00 0.88 -3.70
C THR A 39 -0.90 0.76 -2.17
N ASN A 40 -0.84 1.87 -1.45
CA ASN A 40 -0.86 1.86 0.02
C ASN A 40 -2.20 1.35 0.59
N ALA A 41 -3.32 1.57 -0.10
CA ALA A 41 -4.61 0.99 0.28
C ALA A 41 -4.59 -0.55 0.22
N ILE A 42 -3.89 -1.13 -0.76
CA ILE A 42 -3.69 -2.58 -0.88
C ILE A 42 -2.89 -3.11 0.32
N HIS A 43 -1.86 -2.41 0.76
CA HIS A 43 -1.10 -2.76 1.96
C HIS A 43 -1.95 -2.71 3.22
N GLY A 44 -2.94 -1.82 3.29
CA GLY A 44 -3.94 -1.81 4.37
C GLY A 44 -4.74 -3.09 4.47
N ILE A 45 -5.11 -3.69 3.33
CA ILE A 45 -5.80 -4.99 3.28
C ILE A 45 -4.88 -6.12 3.77
N VAL A 46 -3.60 -6.09 3.39
CA VAL A 46 -2.60 -7.07 3.86
C VAL A 46 -2.42 -6.98 5.39
N LEU A 47 -2.36 -5.77 5.94
CA LEU A 47 -2.29 -5.55 7.39
C LEU A 47 -3.51 -6.13 8.09
N LEU A 48 -4.72 -5.89 7.57
CA LEU A 48 -5.94 -6.45 8.12
C LEU A 48 -5.91 -7.99 8.13
N GLY A 49 -5.44 -8.60 7.03
CA GLY A 49 -5.26 -10.06 6.95
C GLY A 49 -4.31 -10.59 8.02
N ALA A 50 -3.18 -9.95 8.25
CA ALA A 50 -2.22 -10.33 9.27
C ALA A 50 -2.80 -10.21 10.69
N LEU A 51 -3.54 -9.13 10.97
CA LEU A 51 -4.22 -8.93 12.26
C LEU A 51 -5.30 -9.99 12.51
N VAL A 52 -6.08 -10.33 11.48
CA VAL A 52 -7.09 -11.38 11.57
C VAL A 52 -6.45 -12.72 11.88
N LEU A 53 -5.36 -13.09 11.21
CA LEU A 53 -4.64 -14.33 11.46
C LEU A 53 -4.08 -14.40 12.88
N LEU A 54 -3.48 -13.32 13.37
CA LEU A 54 -2.99 -13.23 14.76
C LEU A 54 -4.13 -13.30 15.77
N GLY A 55 -5.26 -12.65 15.47
CA GLY A 55 -6.45 -12.69 16.32
C GLY A 55 -7.06 -14.10 16.43
N TYR A 56 -7.16 -14.81 15.31
CA TYR A 56 -7.61 -16.21 15.30
C TYR A 56 -6.71 -17.10 16.12
N GLU A 57 -5.39 -16.94 15.99
CA GLU A 57 -4.41 -17.69 16.75
C GLU A 57 -4.51 -17.37 18.25
N ALA A 58 -4.63 -16.09 18.62
CA ALA A 58 -4.74 -15.65 20.00
C ALA A 58 -6.05 -16.14 20.66
N ALA A 59 -7.13 -16.23 19.89
CA ALA A 59 -8.42 -16.73 20.36
C ALA A 59 -8.52 -18.27 20.42
N GLY A 60 -7.51 -18.99 19.92
CA GLY A 60 -7.50 -20.46 19.87
C GLY A 60 -8.41 -21.05 18.81
N PHE A 61 -8.85 -20.25 17.84
CA PHE A 61 -9.69 -20.70 16.70
C PHE A 61 -8.86 -21.33 15.57
N HIS A 62 -8.06 -22.35 15.88
CA HIS A 62 -7.34 -23.07 14.84
C HIS A 62 -7.96 -24.46 14.63
N THR A 63 -8.14 -24.83 13.36
CA THR A 63 -8.65 -26.15 12.95
C THR A 63 -7.54 -27.20 12.77
N GLY A 64 -6.28 -26.83 13.13
CA GLY A 64 -5.08 -27.65 12.98
C GLY A 64 -4.00 -27.26 13.99
N PRO A 65 -2.75 -27.72 13.82
CA PRO A 65 -1.63 -27.24 14.63
C PRO A 65 -1.53 -25.73 14.49
N GLY A 66 -1.55 -25.02 15.61
CA GLY A 66 -1.42 -23.56 15.64
C GLY A 66 -0.12 -23.09 14.99
N LEU A 67 -0.02 -21.79 14.74
CA LEU A 67 1.19 -21.19 14.18
C LEU A 67 2.37 -21.42 15.14
N ASP A 68 3.49 -21.87 14.60
CA ASP A 68 4.73 -21.98 15.36
C ASP A 68 5.29 -20.60 15.74
N GLY A 69 6.22 -20.57 16.68
CA GLY A 69 6.80 -19.30 17.16
C GLY A 69 7.43 -18.46 16.07
N PHE A 70 8.02 -19.08 15.05
CA PHE A 70 8.61 -18.41 13.92
C PHE A 70 7.55 -17.69 13.04
N SER A 71 6.45 -18.39 12.74
CA SER A 71 5.34 -17.82 11.97
C SER A 71 4.67 -16.66 12.70
N LYS A 72 4.50 -16.77 14.03
CA LYS A 72 3.98 -15.67 14.87
C LYS A 72 4.91 -14.45 14.84
N ALA A 73 6.22 -14.67 14.93
CA ALA A 73 7.20 -13.58 14.83
C ALA A 73 7.15 -12.90 13.46
N LEU A 74 7.07 -13.67 12.36
CA LEU A 74 6.92 -13.11 11.01
C LEU A 74 5.64 -12.30 10.85
N LEU A 75 4.50 -12.79 11.36
CA LEU A 75 3.24 -12.05 11.31
C LEU A 75 3.32 -10.74 12.11
N THR A 76 3.95 -10.76 13.29
CA THR A 76 4.13 -9.55 14.10
C THR A 76 4.99 -8.52 13.38
N ILE A 77 6.07 -8.96 12.73
CA ILE A 77 6.92 -8.11 11.91
C ILE A 77 6.11 -7.56 10.70
N ALA A 78 5.31 -8.40 10.05
CA ALA A 78 4.46 -7.98 8.93
C ALA A 78 3.44 -6.91 9.36
N VAL A 79 2.84 -7.04 10.53
CA VAL A 79 1.95 -6.01 11.11
C VAL A 79 2.70 -4.70 11.35
N ALA A 80 3.90 -4.75 11.91
CA ALA A 80 4.71 -3.56 12.15
C ALA A 80 5.05 -2.84 10.84
N PHE A 81 5.57 -3.54 9.84
CA PHE A 81 5.90 -2.95 8.54
C PHE A 81 4.64 -2.47 7.79
N GLY A 82 3.54 -3.21 7.85
CA GLY A 82 2.26 -2.80 7.28
C GLY A 82 1.75 -1.49 7.88
N THR A 83 1.85 -1.34 9.18
CA THR A 83 1.45 -0.11 9.90
C THR A 83 2.32 1.08 9.50
N ILE A 84 3.65 0.89 9.46
CA ILE A 84 4.60 1.93 9.01
C ILE A 84 4.27 2.36 7.56
N ASN A 85 3.97 1.39 6.70
CA ASN A 85 3.61 1.68 5.31
C ASN A 85 2.32 2.51 5.18
N ILE A 86 1.28 2.18 5.97
CA ILE A 86 0.02 2.94 5.97
C ILE A 86 0.23 4.37 6.44
N VAL A 87 0.96 4.58 7.54
CA VAL A 87 1.26 5.92 8.06
C VAL A 87 2.09 6.71 7.05
N GLY A 88 3.13 6.09 6.47
CA GLY A 88 3.95 6.71 5.43
C GLY A 88 3.15 7.07 4.19
N GLY A 89 2.24 6.19 3.76
CA GLY A 89 1.33 6.44 2.64
C GLY A 89 0.38 7.61 2.88
N PHE A 90 -0.14 7.73 4.09
CA PHE A 90 -0.97 8.86 4.48
C PHE A 90 -0.20 10.19 4.38
N LEU A 91 1.02 10.25 4.90
CA LEU A 91 1.87 11.46 4.83
C LEU A 91 2.22 11.86 3.39
N VAL A 92 2.50 10.87 2.52
CA VAL A 92 2.76 11.13 1.10
C VAL A 92 1.51 11.66 0.40
N THR A 93 0.33 11.11 0.73
CA THR A 93 -0.94 11.56 0.17
C THR A 93 -1.27 12.99 0.60
N ASP A 94 -1.02 13.35 1.84
CA ASP A 94 -1.23 14.71 2.37
C ASP A 94 -0.34 15.73 1.62
N ARG A 95 0.94 15.42 1.46
CA ARG A 95 1.85 16.26 0.65
C ARG A 95 1.42 16.36 -0.82
N MET A 96 0.90 15.29 -1.40
CA MET A 96 0.37 15.31 -2.75
C MET A 96 -0.82 16.27 -2.86
N LEU A 97 -1.76 16.23 -1.91
CA LEU A 97 -2.90 17.14 -1.87
C LEU A 97 -2.47 18.61 -1.76
N GLU A 98 -1.41 18.90 -1.02
CA GLU A 98 -0.86 20.25 -0.94
C GLU A 98 -0.33 20.77 -2.29
N MET A 99 0.25 19.88 -3.12
CA MET A 99 0.73 20.27 -4.47
C MET A 99 -0.42 20.66 -5.40
N PHE A 100 -1.62 20.10 -5.20
CA PHE A 100 -2.82 20.43 -5.98
C PHE A 100 -3.61 21.62 -5.41
N LYS A 101 -3.34 22.07 -4.18
CA LYS A 101 -3.90 23.32 -3.67
C LYS A 101 -3.29 24.49 -4.43
N ARG A 102 -4.13 25.21 -5.17
CA ARG A 102 -3.73 26.45 -5.82
C ARG A 102 -3.24 27.42 -4.73
N LYS A 103 -1.98 27.84 -4.79
CA LYS A 103 -1.53 28.98 -3.99
C LYS A 103 -2.41 30.17 -4.38
N PRO A 104 -3.02 30.89 -3.42
CA PRO A 104 -3.70 32.15 -3.73
C PRO A 104 -2.72 33.02 -4.52
N ASP A 105 -3.15 33.49 -5.70
CA ASP A 105 -2.30 34.33 -6.53
C ASP A 105 -1.85 35.53 -5.68
N ALA A 106 -0.57 35.88 -5.74
CA ALA A 106 -0.01 37.03 -5.03
C ALA A 106 -0.79 38.34 -5.28
N LYS A 107 -1.57 38.38 -6.37
CA LYS A 107 -2.51 39.45 -6.70
C LYS A 107 -3.77 39.50 -5.84
N GLU A 108 -4.24 38.36 -5.31
CA GLU A 108 -5.38 38.34 -4.39
C GLU A 108 -4.96 38.76 -2.98
N GLN A 109 -3.78 38.35 -2.51
CA GLN A 109 -3.21 38.78 -1.23
C GLN A 109 -2.92 40.28 -1.22
N ALA A 110 -2.38 40.84 -2.30
CA ALA A 110 -2.15 42.28 -2.43
C ALA A 110 -3.45 43.12 -2.48
N LYS A 111 -4.57 42.53 -2.91
CA LYS A 111 -5.89 43.18 -2.85
C LYS A 111 -6.53 43.16 -1.48
N GLU A 112 -6.25 42.15 -0.67
CA GLU A 112 -6.73 42.09 0.71
C GLU A 112 -5.94 43.01 1.65
N ASP A 113 -4.63 43.06 1.49
CA ASP A 113 -3.77 43.97 2.26
C ASP A 113 -3.97 45.47 1.90
N GLY A 114 -4.34 45.76 0.66
CA GLY A 114 -4.67 47.14 0.23
C GLY A 114 -6.06 47.64 0.64
N LYS A 115 -6.87 46.78 1.29
CA LYS A 115 -8.20 47.15 1.81
C LYS A 115 -8.25 47.34 3.33
N ARG A 116 -7.13 47.15 4.00
CA ARG A 116 -6.97 47.45 5.43
C ARG A 116 -6.24 48.77 5.60
#